data_ed2c1c61c419ec2bbbb3e3647a580d7b
#
_entry.id   ed2c1c61c419ec2bbbb3e3647a580d7b
#
_cell.length_a   1.000
_cell.length_b   1.000
_cell.length_c   1.000
_cell.angle_alpha   90.00
_cell.angle_beta   90.00
_cell.angle_gamma   90.00
#
_symmetry.space_group_name_H-M   'P 1'
#
loop_
_entity.id
_entity.type
_entity.pdbx_description
1 polymer ?
#
loop_
_entity_poly.entity_id
_entity_poly.type
_entity_poly.pdbx_seq_one_letter_code
_entity_poly.pdbx_strand_id
1 'polypeptide(L)'
;MKKSKDGDELLMNKPIIKERQSAVVRAFAFVACILSLASFAHSLSAQEVAYPDEFATPIPLMGEILGDFHFPISSDSALAQNFFDQGIQMMYAFAKLESARSFREAQVADPNCAICFWGEAWSWGSYLNGAMTTADAPRALAALKKALALIDSANEKEADLIRSLESRYIDNYDPEKRRIQDQAYADTMAGLSRKYPNDLNIATLYADALFLLEERRGYRRLEDPNVIRLHGVLESVLARDITHPGACHLYVHATESTPTPELAAPCAQFLGTAIPGASHINHMPSHTWNEMGLWEEAVRANTIAWHSDQKAAIGRGVAIYPTHNLTMLYYAAAMGGASASSIQASKDLAKLNGNSAMHAMSLVRFGRYDEVLALDNEPNGDVNRSMYLFSQGY
;
A
#
# COMPACT_ATOMS: atom_id res chain seq x y z
N MET A 1 69.45 -67.94 50.09
CA MET A 1 68.85 -69.10 50.82
C MET A 1 67.37 -69.16 50.46
N LYS A 2 67.06 -70.35 49.91
CA LYS A 2 65.77 -71.07 49.92
C LYS A 2 64.47 -70.29 49.43
N LYS A 3 64.06 -70.72 48.23
CA LYS A 3 63.01 -71.77 47.95
C LYS A 3 61.61 -71.12 48.02
N SER A 4 60.73 -71.22 47.16
CA SER A 4 60.22 -72.16 46.17
C SER A 4 58.68 -72.10 46.18
N LYS A 5 58.15 -72.27 45.07
CA LYS A 5 57.07 -73.12 44.52
C LYS A 5 55.67 -72.47 44.30
N ASP A 6 55.38 -72.45 43.08
CA ASP A 6 54.34 -73.26 42.38
C ASP A 6 52.89 -72.98 42.71
N GLY A 7 52.12 -72.84 41.68
CA GLY A 7 50.75 -73.15 41.62
C GLY A 7 49.94 -72.48 40.51
N ASP A 8 49.90 -73.15 39.42
CA ASP A 8 49.03 -73.22 38.30
C ASP A 8 47.60 -72.61 38.36
N GLU A 9 47.20 -72.13 37.14
CA GLU A 9 45.94 -72.30 36.47
C GLU A 9 44.70 -71.57 36.99
N LEU A 10 44.13 -70.67 36.22
CA LEU A 10 42.92 -70.98 35.38
C LEU A 10 42.64 -69.84 34.40
N LEU A 11 42.79 -70.15 33.14
CA LEU A 11 42.14 -69.46 32.04
C LEU A 11 40.63 -69.47 32.29
N MET A 12 39.97 -68.28 32.16
CA MET A 12 38.71 -68.26 31.46
C MET A 12 38.17 -66.84 31.22
N ASN A 13 38.02 -66.53 29.97
CA ASN A 13 36.98 -65.73 29.34
C ASN A 13 36.58 -64.32 29.91
N LYS A 14 37.15 -63.29 29.32
CA LYS A 14 36.39 -62.04 29.05
C LYS A 14 36.93 -61.37 27.78
N PRO A 15 36.16 -61.43 26.68
CA PRO A 15 35.95 -60.20 25.97
C PRO A 15 34.58 -60.01 25.25
N ILE A 16 33.58 -60.87 25.40
CA ILE A 16 32.36 -60.76 24.57
C ILE A 16 31.36 -59.69 25.06
N ILE A 17 31.38 -59.31 26.34
CA ILE A 17 30.43 -58.35 26.90
C ILE A 17 30.77 -56.86 26.57
N LYS A 18 32.07 -56.52 26.40
CA LYS A 18 32.46 -55.13 26.10
C LYS A 18 32.16 -54.70 24.67
N GLU A 19 32.23 -55.58 23.68
CA GLU A 19 31.90 -55.24 22.29
C GLU A 19 30.41 -55.07 22.04
N ARG A 20 29.53 -55.83 22.70
CA ARG A 20 28.09 -55.68 22.56
C ARG A 20 27.57 -54.37 23.17
N GLN A 21 28.13 -53.91 24.30
CA GLN A 21 27.76 -52.61 24.89
C GLN A 21 28.23 -51.43 24.02
N SER A 22 29.40 -51.51 23.36
CA SER A 22 29.88 -50.43 22.48
C SER A 22 29.05 -50.34 21.19
N ALA A 23 28.57 -51.45 20.65
CA ALA A 23 27.71 -51.48 19.46
C ALA A 23 26.30 -50.89 19.74
N VAL A 24 25.71 -51.24 20.89
CA VAL A 24 24.39 -50.69 21.30
C VAL A 24 24.48 -49.21 21.59
N VAL A 25 25.51 -48.71 22.27
CA VAL A 25 25.73 -47.29 22.55
C VAL A 25 25.96 -46.49 21.25
N ARG A 26 26.72 -47.09 20.28
CA ARG A 26 26.91 -46.45 18.96
C ARG A 26 25.65 -46.43 18.12
N ALA A 27 24.83 -47.47 18.18
CA ALA A 27 23.50 -47.49 17.51
C ALA A 27 22.52 -46.47 18.11
N PHE A 28 22.47 -46.32 19.43
CA PHE A 28 21.66 -45.29 20.09
C PHE A 28 22.15 -43.86 19.81
N ALA A 29 23.48 -43.64 19.77
CA ALA A 29 24.03 -42.33 19.40
C ALA A 29 23.73 -41.96 17.93
N PHE A 30 23.76 -42.95 17.02
CA PHE A 30 23.43 -42.71 15.59
C PHE A 30 21.92 -42.46 15.35
N VAL A 31 21.04 -43.16 16.06
CA VAL A 31 19.59 -42.93 16.02
C VAL A 31 19.23 -41.61 16.68
N ALA A 32 19.89 -41.22 17.77
CA ALA A 32 19.69 -39.91 18.40
C ALA A 32 20.15 -38.74 17.51
N CYS A 33 21.25 -38.91 16.76
CA CYS A 33 21.72 -37.92 15.76
C CYS A 33 20.73 -37.80 14.56
N ILE A 34 20.20 -38.94 14.07
CA ILE A 34 19.19 -38.89 12.97
C ILE A 34 17.89 -38.28 13.44
N LEU A 35 17.43 -38.56 14.66
CA LEU A 35 16.24 -37.95 15.24
C LEU A 35 16.43 -36.45 15.53
N SER A 36 17.60 -36.02 15.96
CA SER A 36 17.90 -34.59 16.13
C SER A 36 18.05 -33.84 14.81
N LEU A 37 18.60 -34.46 13.77
CA LEU A 37 18.62 -33.89 12.42
C LEU A 37 17.24 -33.83 11.76
N ALA A 38 16.39 -34.84 11.98
CA ALA A 38 14.99 -34.80 11.53
C ALA A 38 14.16 -33.75 12.27
N SER A 39 14.41 -33.52 13.58
CA SER A 39 13.76 -32.44 14.35
C SER A 39 14.27 -31.05 13.93
N PHE A 40 15.53 -30.91 13.52
CA PHE A 40 16.05 -29.66 12.95
C PHE A 40 15.51 -29.39 11.54
N ALA A 41 15.25 -30.42 10.73
CA ALA A 41 14.64 -30.26 9.41
C ALA A 41 13.15 -29.85 9.48
N HIS A 42 12.45 -30.13 10.59
CA HIS A 42 11.07 -29.66 10.79
C HIS A 42 10.96 -28.23 11.33
N SER A 43 12.07 -27.61 11.76
CA SER A 43 12.08 -26.22 12.27
C SER A 43 12.35 -25.17 11.18
N LEU A 44 12.52 -25.59 9.93
CA LEU A 44 12.61 -24.72 8.75
C LEU A 44 11.36 -24.82 7.89
N SER A 45 10.16 -24.94 8.51
CA SER A 45 8.96 -24.58 7.79
C SER A 45 9.05 -23.06 7.59
N ALA A 46 9.24 -22.62 6.36
CA ALA A 46 9.05 -21.22 6.01
C ALA A 46 7.70 -20.80 6.62
N GLN A 47 7.72 -19.84 7.52
CA GLN A 47 6.52 -19.34 8.17
C GLN A 47 5.60 -18.90 7.04
N GLU A 48 4.48 -19.57 6.88
CA GLU A 48 3.53 -19.28 5.80
C GLU A 48 3.07 -17.83 5.97
N VAL A 49 3.25 -17.03 4.94
CA VAL A 49 2.93 -15.60 5.00
C VAL A 49 1.41 -15.46 5.06
N ALA A 50 0.89 -14.94 6.17
CA ALA A 50 -0.54 -14.71 6.34
C ALA A 50 -1.03 -13.55 5.48
N TYR A 51 -2.11 -13.76 4.76
CA TYR A 51 -2.80 -12.75 3.97
C TYR A 51 -4.11 -12.33 4.63
N PRO A 52 -4.64 -11.12 4.34
CA PRO A 52 -5.98 -10.72 4.78
C PRO A 52 -7.07 -11.65 4.26
N ASP A 53 -8.20 -11.72 4.97
CA ASP A 53 -9.32 -12.62 4.64
C ASP A 53 -9.89 -12.41 3.23
N GLU A 54 -9.80 -11.18 2.70
CA GLU A 54 -10.23 -10.81 1.36
C GLU A 54 -9.49 -11.57 0.25
N PHE A 55 -8.29 -12.11 0.56
CA PHE A 55 -7.52 -12.96 -0.38
C PHE A 55 -8.05 -14.39 -0.50
N ALA A 56 -8.99 -14.78 0.35
CA ALA A 56 -9.64 -16.11 0.26
C ALA A 56 -10.53 -16.23 -0.99
N THR A 57 -10.93 -15.11 -1.58
CA THR A 57 -11.75 -15.07 -2.80
C THR A 57 -11.07 -14.29 -3.91
N PRO A 58 -11.12 -14.76 -5.18
CA PRO A 58 -10.62 -14.02 -6.32
C PRO A 58 -11.26 -12.64 -6.45
N ILE A 59 -10.47 -11.63 -6.88
CA ILE A 59 -11.03 -10.34 -7.27
C ILE A 59 -11.46 -10.42 -8.76
N PRO A 60 -12.66 -9.95 -9.13
CA PRO A 60 -13.06 -9.95 -10.53
C PRO A 60 -12.32 -8.87 -11.34
N LEU A 61 -12.27 -9.03 -12.67
CA LEU A 61 -11.93 -7.93 -13.55
C LEU A 61 -13.01 -6.85 -13.49
N MET A 62 -12.59 -5.60 -13.31
CA MET A 62 -13.45 -4.45 -13.10
C MET A 62 -13.51 -3.51 -14.33
N GLY A 63 -13.37 -4.07 -15.57
CA GLY A 63 -13.15 -3.32 -16.80
C GLY A 63 -14.07 -2.11 -17.01
N GLU A 64 -15.36 -2.19 -16.62
CA GLU A 64 -16.32 -1.10 -16.78
C GLU A 64 -16.07 0.13 -15.87
N ILE A 65 -15.27 -0.05 -14.84
CA ILE A 65 -15.00 0.99 -13.83
C ILE A 65 -13.53 1.43 -13.77
N LEU A 66 -12.70 0.88 -14.65
CA LEU A 66 -11.30 1.28 -14.83
C LEU A 66 -11.21 2.37 -15.92
N GLY A 67 -10.05 3.04 -15.96
CA GLY A 67 -9.66 3.90 -17.07
C GLY A 67 -8.90 3.13 -18.14
N ASP A 68 -8.51 3.86 -19.21
CA ASP A 68 -7.82 3.30 -20.37
C ASP A 68 -6.30 3.15 -20.14
N PHE A 69 -5.81 3.35 -18.90
CA PHE A 69 -4.39 3.28 -18.61
C PHE A 69 -3.85 1.86 -18.79
N HIS A 70 -2.78 1.74 -19.57
CA HIS A 70 -2.14 0.48 -19.93
C HIS A 70 -0.65 0.50 -19.57
N PHE A 71 -0.20 -0.52 -18.85
CA PHE A 71 1.21 -0.75 -18.55
C PHE A 71 1.65 -2.09 -19.18
N PRO A 72 2.31 -2.08 -20.35
CA PRO A 72 2.63 -3.32 -21.06
C PRO A 72 3.64 -4.17 -20.31
N ILE A 73 3.38 -5.48 -20.25
CA ILE A 73 4.21 -6.49 -19.59
C ILE A 73 4.65 -7.59 -20.57
N SER A 74 5.68 -8.36 -20.20
CA SER A 74 6.24 -9.44 -21.03
C SER A 74 5.40 -10.73 -21.09
N SER A 75 4.24 -10.77 -20.42
CA SER A 75 3.37 -11.96 -20.44
C SER A 75 2.61 -12.07 -21.76
N ASP A 76 2.52 -13.28 -22.33
CA ASP A 76 1.66 -13.60 -23.48
C ASP A 76 0.18 -13.80 -23.08
N SER A 77 -0.14 -13.80 -21.78
CA SER A 77 -1.50 -13.95 -21.28
C SER A 77 -2.22 -12.61 -21.24
N ALA A 78 -3.19 -12.43 -22.15
CA ALA A 78 -4.06 -11.24 -22.14
C ALA A 78 -4.81 -11.07 -20.81
N LEU A 79 -5.14 -12.18 -20.13
CA LEU A 79 -5.80 -12.13 -18.83
C LEU A 79 -4.83 -11.61 -17.74
N ALA A 80 -3.56 -12.04 -17.76
CA ALA A 80 -2.54 -11.52 -16.86
C ALA A 80 -2.31 -10.03 -17.09
N GLN A 81 -2.24 -9.57 -18.35
CA GLN A 81 -2.13 -8.15 -18.70
C GLN A 81 -3.30 -7.34 -18.16
N ASN A 82 -4.54 -7.81 -18.34
CA ASN A 82 -5.72 -7.09 -17.86
C ASN A 82 -5.75 -6.96 -16.33
N PHE A 83 -5.40 -8.02 -15.59
CA PHE A 83 -5.29 -7.96 -14.14
C PHE A 83 -4.11 -7.11 -13.68
N PHE A 84 -3.02 -7.07 -14.45
CA PHE A 84 -1.88 -6.21 -14.16
C PHE A 84 -2.26 -4.74 -14.31
N ASP A 85 -2.94 -4.36 -15.39
CA ASP A 85 -3.44 -2.99 -15.61
C ASP A 85 -4.42 -2.57 -14.51
N GLN A 86 -5.31 -3.47 -14.09
CA GLN A 86 -6.18 -3.24 -12.94
C GLN A 86 -5.36 -3.01 -11.66
N GLY A 87 -4.35 -3.83 -11.39
CA GLY A 87 -3.47 -3.70 -10.24
C GLY A 87 -2.76 -2.36 -10.18
N ILE A 88 -2.19 -1.91 -11.30
CA ILE A 88 -1.53 -0.60 -11.43
C ILE A 88 -2.53 0.54 -11.18
N GLN A 89 -3.71 0.51 -11.82
CA GLN A 89 -4.72 1.56 -11.65
C GLN A 89 -5.22 1.62 -10.20
N MET A 90 -5.43 0.48 -9.55
CA MET A 90 -5.80 0.41 -8.13
C MET A 90 -4.68 0.96 -7.23
N MET A 91 -3.41 0.70 -7.55
CA MET A 91 -2.30 1.29 -6.78
C MET A 91 -2.21 2.80 -6.98
N TYR A 92 -2.39 3.30 -8.20
CA TYR A 92 -2.48 4.73 -8.45
C TYR A 92 -3.70 5.39 -7.79
N ALA A 93 -4.73 4.62 -7.49
CA ALA A 93 -5.88 5.05 -6.71
C ALA A 93 -5.71 4.89 -5.19
N PHE A 94 -4.56 4.39 -4.72
CA PHE A 94 -4.27 4.06 -3.32
C PHE A 94 -5.14 2.95 -2.71
N ALA A 95 -5.79 2.16 -3.57
CA ALA A 95 -6.51 0.94 -3.20
C ALA A 95 -5.55 -0.26 -3.13
N LYS A 96 -4.63 -0.22 -2.16
CA LYS A 96 -3.53 -1.20 -2.02
C LYS A 96 -3.99 -2.65 -1.97
N LEU A 97 -5.07 -2.92 -1.25
CA LEU A 97 -5.58 -4.28 -1.07
C LEU A 97 -6.09 -4.85 -2.40
N GLU A 98 -6.89 -4.08 -3.12
CA GLU A 98 -7.42 -4.43 -4.43
C GLU A 98 -6.31 -4.53 -5.47
N SER A 99 -5.30 -3.66 -5.38
CA SER A 99 -4.10 -3.72 -6.21
C SER A 99 -3.36 -5.04 -6.00
N ALA A 100 -3.01 -5.40 -4.77
CA ALA A 100 -2.31 -6.66 -4.46
C ALA A 100 -3.12 -7.89 -4.89
N ARG A 101 -4.45 -7.89 -4.69
CA ARG A 101 -5.33 -8.97 -5.15
C ARG A 101 -5.35 -9.07 -6.67
N SER A 102 -5.38 -7.94 -7.38
CA SER A 102 -5.34 -7.92 -8.85
C SER A 102 -4.04 -8.50 -9.38
N PHE A 103 -2.90 -8.14 -8.81
CA PHE A 103 -1.62 -8.74 -9.19
C PHE A 103 -1.55 -10.24 -8.89
N ARG A 104 -2.20 -10.72 -7.85
CA ARG A 104 -2.31 -12.16 -7.59
C ARG A 104 -3.15 -12.88 -8.64
N GLU A 105 -4.23 -12.30 -9.12
CA GLU A 105 -4.98 -12.86 -10.24
C GLU A 105 -4.14 -12.86 -11.54
N ALA A 106 -3.31 -11.83 -11.75
CA ALA A 106 -2.34 -11.83 -12.86
C ALA A 106 -1.34 -12.99 -12.74
N GLN A 107 -0.85 -13.30 -11.53
CA GLN A 107 0.03 -14.46 -11.25
C GLN A 107 -0.69 -15.79 -11.46
N VAL A 108 -1.98 -15.89 -11.16
CA VAL A 108 -2.80 -17.10 -11.45
C VAL A 108 -2.97 -17.26 -12.95
N ALA A 109 -3.19 -16.18 -13.70
CA ALA A 109 -3.36 -16.19 -15.15
C ALA A 109 -2.04 -16.49 -15.90
N ASP A 110 -0.90 -16.13 -15.32
CA ASP A 110 0.44 -16.48 -15.81
C ASP A 110 1.42 -16.66 -14.62
N PRO A 111 1.62 -17.90 -14.16
CA PRO A 111 2.52 -18.20 -13.05
C PRO A 111 4.01 -17.91 -13.31
N ASN A 112 4.41 -17.65 -14.55
CA ASN A 112 5.77 -17.31 -14.93
C ASN A 112 5.97 -15.79 -15.10
N CYS A 113 4.93 -14.99 -14.94
CA CYS A 113 4.98 -13.54 -15.06
C CYS A 113 5.76 -12.92 -13.86
N ALA A 114 7.07 -12.73 -14.00
CA ALA A 114 7.91 -12.17 -12.94
C ALA A 114 7.44 -10.78 -12.49
N ILE A 115 7.06 -9.91 -13.44
CA ILE A 115 6.60 -8.54 -13.14
C ILE A 115 5.25 -8.52 -12.41
N CYS A 116 4.42 -9.57 -12.54
CA CYS A 116 3.19 -9.69 -11.77
C CYS A 116 3.45 -9.84 -10.26
N PHE A 117 4.52 -10.54 -9.89
CA PHE A 117 4.96 -10.63 -8.50
C PHE A 117 5.61 -9.33 -8.00
N TRP A 118 6.29 -8.58 -8.86
CA TRP A 118 6.77 -7.22 -8.56
C TRP A 118 5.60 -6.31 -8.20
N GLY A 119 4.51 -6.35 -8.98
CA GLY A 119 3.32 -5.55 -8.72
C GLY A 119 2.71 -5.82 -7.34
N GLU A 120 2.59 -7.10 -6.96
CA GLU A 120 2.14 -7.47 -5.61
C GLU A 120 3.11 -6.95 -4.53
N ALA A 121 4.42 -7.13 -4.72
CA ALA A 121 5.43 -6.63 -3.78
C ALA A 121 5.33 -5.11 -3.62
N TRP A 122 5.18 -4.37 -4.71
CA TRP A 122 5.01 -2.91 -4.70
C TRP A 122 3.75 -2.48 -3.94
N SER A 123 2.63 -3.19 -4.13
CA SER A 123 1.36 -2.90 -3.44
C SER A 123 1.46 -3.01 -1.92
N TRP A 124 2.25 -3.93 -1.38
CA TRP A 124 2.46 -4.07 0.06
C TRP A 124 3.39 -2.99 0.66
N GLY A 125 4.16 -2.29 -0.16
CA GLY A 125 5.10 -1.26 0.27
C GLY A 125 4.46 -0.02 0.88
N SER A 126 5.32 0.87 1.38
CA SER A 126 4.93 2.23 1.76
C SER A 126 4.45 3.01 0.54
N TYR A 127 3.51 3.91 0.73
CA TYR A 127 3.02 4.83 -0.28
C TYR A 127 2.73 6.18 0.37
N LEU A 128 2.35 7.20 -0.38
CA LEU A 128 2.13 8.55 0.15
C LEU A 128 1.21 8.57 1.38
N ASN A 129 0.12 7.79 1.36
CA ASN A 129 -0.89 7.79 2.42
C ASN A 129 -0.61 6.82 3.58
N GLY A 130 0.42 6.00 3.53
CA GLY A 130 0.72 5.06 4.60
C GLY A 130 2.08 4.39 4.50
N ALA A 131 2.72 4.20 5.65
CA ALA A 131 3.90 3.38 5.75
C ALA A 131 3.56 1.90 5.60
N MET A 132 4.49 1.10 5.09
CA MET A 132 4.43 -0.36 5.16
C MET A 132 4.37 -0.78 6.64
N THR A 133 3.46 -1.68 6.95
CA THR A 133 3.33 -2.22 8.31
C THR A 133 4.25 -3.42 8.52
N THR A 134 4.45 -3.81 9.78
CA THR A 134 5.18 -5.05 10.11
C THR A 134 4.45 -6.31 9.60
N ALA A 135 3.14 -6.25 9.40
CA ALA A 135 2.35 -7.32 8.81
C ALA A 135 2.49 -7.39 7.28
N ASP A 136 2.70 -6.25 6.61
CA ASP A 136 2.87 -6.18 5.15
C ASP A 136 4.28 -6.57 4.70
N ALA A 137 5.30 -6.26 5.51
CA ALA A 137 6.71 -6.48 5.16
C ALA A 137 7.03 -7.93 4.73
N PRO A 138 6.59 -9.00 5.42
CA PRO A 138 6.82 -10.37 4.96
C PRO A 138 6.10 -10.69 3.65
N ARG A 139 4.93 -10.08 3.37
CA ARG A 139 4.19 -10.24 2.11
C ARG A 139 4.96 -9.61 0.94
N ALA A 140 5.41 -8.36 1.11
CA ALA A 140 6.22 -7.66 0.13
C ALA A 140 7.51 -8.43 -0.20
N LEU A 141 8.22 -8.90 0.83
CA LEU A 141 9.47 -9.64 0.66
C LEU A 141 9.26 -11.01 0.01
N ALA A 142 8.19 -11.74 0.36
CA ALA A 142 7.86 -13.02 -0.26
C ALA A 142 7.53 -12.88 -1.74
N ALA A 143 6.73 -11.88 -2.11
CA ALA A 143 6.41 -11.57 -3.50
C ALA A 143 7.67 -11.16 -4.28
N LEU A 144 8.54 -10.31 -3.72
CA LEU A 144 9.83 -9.95 -4.33
C LEU A 144 10.72 -11.17 -4.55
N LYS A 145 10.89 -12.04 -3.55
CA LYS A 145 11.69 -13.28 -3.68
C LYS A 145 11.16 -14.16 -4.82
N LYS A 146 9.85 -14.22 -5.00
CA LYS A 146 9.23 -14.95 -6.12
C LYS A 146 9.48 -14.28 -7.47
N ALA A 147 9.37 -12.94 -7.55
CA ALA A 147 9.71 -12.19 -8.76
C ALA A 147 11.18 -12.41 -9.18
N LEU A 148 12.12 -12.35 -8.22
CA LEU A 148 13.54 -12.61 -8.46
C LEU A 148 13.82 -14.05 -8.93
N ALA A 149 13.11 -15.04 -8.40
CA ALA A 149 13.22 -16.42 -8.83
C ALA A 149 12.75 -16.67 -10.27
N LEU A 150 11.90 -15.77 -10.79
CA LEU A 150 11.36 -15.82 -12.15
C LEU A 150 11.99 -14.77 -13.09
N ILE A 151 13.07 -14.11 -12.69
CA ILE A 151 13.60 -12.91 -13.36
C ILE A 151 14.02 -13.16 -14.80
N ASP A 152 14.38 -14.39 -15.15
CA ASP A 152 14.77 -14.80 -16.52
C ASP A 152 13.58 -14.76 -17.50
N SER A 153 12.33 -14.70 -17.03
CA SER A 153 11.14 -14.52 -17.86
C SER A 153 10.82 -13.04 -18.13
N ALA A 154 11.45 -12.13 -17.44
CA ALA A 154 11.25 -10.68 -17.55
C ALA A 154 12.14 -10.09 -18.67
N ASN A 155 11.65 -9.03 -19.33
CA ASN A 155 12.53 -8.21 -20.17
C ASN A 155 13.49 -7.37 -19.31
N GLU A 156 14.48 -6.71 -19.92
CA GLU A 156 15.51 -5.93 -19.18
C GLU A 156 14.90 -4.87 -18.27
N LYS A 157 13.90 -4.12 -18.75
CA LYS A 157 13.23 -3.07 -17.97
C LYS A 157 12.48 -3.63 -16.77
N GLU A 158 11.74 -4.71 -16.96
CA GLU A 158 11.03 -5.40 -15.88
C GLU A 158 12.00 -6.00 -14.86
N ALA A 159 13.09 -6.61 -15.32
CA ALA A 159 14.13 -7.14 -14.44
C ALA A 159 14.76 -6.03 -13.57
N ASP A 160 15.00 -4.85 -14.14
CA ASP A 160 15.49 -3.70 -13.40
C ASP A 160 14.47 -3.19 -12.37
N LEU A 161 13.17 -3.12 -12.71
CA LEU A 161 12.11 -2.79 -11.77
C LEU A 161 12.02 -3.80 -10.63
N ILE A 162 12.12 -5.10 -10.93
CA ILE A 162 12.14 -6.15 -9.90
C ILE A 162 13.32 -5.96 -8.94
N ARG A 163 14.53 -5.76 -9.47
CA ARG A 163 15.74 -5.54 -8.65
C ARG A 163 15.66 -4.25 -7.83
N SER A 164 14.94 -3.23 -8.30
CA SER A 164 14.82 -1.98 -7.55
C SER A 164 14.20 -2.16 -6.17
N LEU A 165 13.31 -3.16 -6.02
CA LEU A 165 12.67 -3.45 -4.75
C LEU A 165 13.58 -4.16 -3.73
N GLU A 166 14.76 -4.68 -4.13
CA GLU A 166 15.74 -5.26 -3.21
C GLU A 166 16.29 -4.21 -2.23
N SER A 167 16.37 -2.93 -2.68
CA SER A 167 16.76 -1.83 -1.81
C SER A 167 15.66 -1.43 -0.81
N ARG A 168 14.41 -1.81 -1.08
CA ARG A 168 13.21 -1.41 -0.33
C ARG A 168 12.77 -2.44 0.69
N TYR A 169 12.88 -3.74 0.37
CA TYR A 169 12.37 -4.83 1.20
C TYR A 169 13.49 -5.69 1.75
N ILE A 170 13.56 -5.74 3.06
CA ILE A 170 14.61 -6.43 3.82
C ILE A 170 14.01 -7.41 4.83
N ASP A 171 14.77 -8.42 5.22
CA ASP A 171 14.44 -9.23 6.38
C ASP A 171 14.47 -8.36 7.66
N ASN A 172 13.59 -8.65 8.62
CA ASN A 172 13.50 -7.93 9.89
C ASN A 172 13.20 -6.41 9.74
N TYR A 173 12.24 -6.08 8.88
CA TYR A 173 11.81 -4.72 8.67
C TYR A 173 11.37 -4.03 9.98
N ASP A 174 11.89 -2.81 10.21
CA ASP A 174 11.55 -1.94 11.33
C ASP A 174 10.93 -0.64 10.79
N PRO A 175 9.62 -0.40 11.01
CA PRO A 175 8.96 0.81 10.51
C PRO A 175 9.59 2.13 10.98
N GLU A 176 10.22 2.15 12.16
CA GLU A 176 10.87 3.35 12.69
C GLU A 176 12.17 3.68 11.94
N LYS A 177 12.79 2.69 11.31
CA LYS A 177 14.01 2.84 10.50
C LYS A 177 13.75 2.88 9.00
N ARG A 178 12.48 2.85 8.57
CA ARG A 178 12.08 2.76 7.16
C ARG A 178 12.73 3.81 6.26
N ARG A 179 13.11 4.97 6.81
CA ARG A 179 13.76 6.06 6.06
C ARG A 179 15.02 5.62 5.33
N ILE A 180 15.74 4.62 5.85
CA ILE A 180 16.94 4.06 5.23
C ILE A 180 16.56 3.35 3.91
N GLN A 181 15.50 2.53 3.93
CA GLN A 181 15.01 1.82 2.76
C GLN A 181 14.33 2.77 1.76
N ASP A 182 13.54 3.74 2.26
CA ASP A 182 12.91 4.76 1.43
C ASP A 182 13.97 5.54 0.63
N GLN A 183 15.07 5.95 1.27
CA GLN A 183 16.18 6.64 0.61
C GLN A 183 16.88 5.74 -0.42
N ALA A 184 17.22 4.51 -0.04
CA ALA A 184 17.88 3.57 -0.95
C ALA A 184 17.01 3.26 -2.18
N TYR A 185 15.69 3.12 -1.99
CA TYR A 185 14.75 2.92 -3.08
C TYR A 185 14.67 4.17 -4.00
N ALA A 186 14.58 5.37 -3.45
CA ALA A 186 14.55 6.59 -4.23
C ALA A 186 15.86 6.77 -5.05
N ASP A 187 17.02 6.45 -4.47
CA ASP A 187 18.31 6.51 -5.17
C ASP A 187 18.38 5.49 -6.32
N THR A 188 17.84 4.28 -6.09
CA THR A 188 17.73 3.24 -7.12
C THR A 188 16.81 3.68 -8.26
N MET A 189 15.61 4.20 -7.93
CA MET A 189 14.66 4.70 -8.92
C MET A 189 15.18 5.91 -9.69
N ALA A 190 15.99 6.78 -9.06
CA ALA A 190 16.71 7.84 -9.76
C ALA A 190 17.70 7.28 -10.80
N GLY A 191 18.34 6.15 -10.51
CA GLY A 191 19.20 5.42 -11.46
C GLY A 191 18.40 4.90 -12.66
N LEU A 192 17.25 4.28 -12.40
CA LEU A 192 16.38 3.75 -13.45
C LEU A 192 15.78 4.86 -14.32
N SER A 193 15.34 5.96 -13.72
CA SER A 193 14.85 7.13 -14.47
C SER A 193 15.89 7.71 -15.43
N ARG A 194 17.18 7.68 -15.07
CA ARG A 194 18.29 8.05 -15.98
C ARG A 194 18.54 7.00 -17.06
N LYS A 195 18.41 5.70 -16.74
CA LYS A 195 18.58 4.60 -17.70
C LYS A 195 17.45 4.57 -18.74
N TYR A 196 16.23 4.91 -18.33
CA TYR A 196 15.03 4.91 -19.15
C TYR A 196 14.37 6.29 -19.24
N PRO A 197 15.04 7.32 -19.81
CA PRO A 197 14.60 8.71 -19.71
C PRO A 197 13.28 9.00 -20.44
N ASN A 198 12.86 8.08 -21.30
CA ASN A 198 11.62 8.18 -22.08
C ASN A 198 10.46 7.37 -21.48
N ASP A 199 10.66 6.61 -20.43
CA ASP A 199 9.63 5.80 -19.80
C ASP A 199 8.88 6.60 -18.74
N LEU A 200 7.61 6.93 -19.02
CA LEU A 200 6.77 7.74 -18.14
C LEU A 200 6.40 6.99 -16.85
N ASN A 201 6.26 5.67 -16.93
CA ASN A 201 5.93 4.84 -15.77
C ASN A 201 7.10 4.80 -14.79
N ILE A 202 8.33 4.62 -15.27
CA ILE A 202 9.54 4.65 -14.42
C ILE A 202 9.70 6.04 -13.79
N ALA A 203 9.47 7.12 -14.53
CA ALA A 203 9.52 8.47 -14.00
C ALA A 203 8.45 8.69 -12.92
N THR A 204 7.23 8.19 -13.12
CA THR A 204 6.15 8.27 -12.12
C THR A 204 6.47 7.44 -10.87
N LEU A 205 7.02 6.23 -11.01
CA LEU A 205 7.48 5.42 -9.88
C LEU A 205 8.64 6.07 -9.13
N TYR A 206 9.51 6.82 -9.84
CA TYR A 206 10.54 7.62 -9.18
C TYR A 206 9.94 8.78 -8.38
N ALA A 207 8.93 9.46 -8.91
CA ALA A 207 8.21 10.49 -8.16
C ALA A 207 7.51 9.91 -6.91
N ASP A 208 6.90 8.72 -7.01
CA ASP A 208 6.33 8.00 -5.85
C ASP A 208 7.42 7.72 -4.80
N ALA A 209 8.61 7.26 -5.22
CA ALA A 209 9.74 7.04 -4.32
C ALA A 209 10.23 8.34 -3.65
N LEU A 210 10.24 9.46 -4.35
CA LEU A 210 10.58 10.78 -3.79
C LEU A 210 9.57 11.21 -2.74
N PHE A 211 8.28 10.95 -2.93
CA PHE A 211 7.25 11.25 -1.93
C PHE A 211 7.46 10.51 -0.61
N LEU A 212 8.06 9.32 -0.61
CA LEU A 212 8.39 8.60 0.63
C LEU A 212 9.42 9.36 1.49
N LEU A 213 10.17 10.27 0.88
CA LEU A 213 11.19 11.11 1.52
C LEU A 213 10.61 12.43 2.03
N GLU A 214 9.47 12.86 1.55
CA GLU A 214 8.81 14.09 1.97
C GLU A 214 8.07 13.93 3.29
N GLU A 215 7.95 15.02 4.04
CA GLU A 215 7.02 15.09 5.15
C GLU A 215 5.59 15.11 4.61
N ARG A 216 4.78 14.19 5.08
CA ARG A 216 3.42 14.02 4.56
C ARG A 216 2.52 15.23 4.75
N ARG A 217 2.74 16.00 5.82
CA ARG A 217 1.92 17.14 6.19
C ARG A 217 2.80 18.36 6.40
N GLY A 218 2.33 19.48 5.93
CA GLY A 218 3.02 20.75 6.06
C GLY A 218 3.08 21.50 4.74
N TYR A 219 3.41 22.77 4.85
CA TYR A 219 3.61 23.65 3.71
C TYR A 219 4.94 23.31 3.04
N ARG A 220 4.90 23.06 1.73
CA ARG A 220 6.08 22.78 0.90
C ARG A 220 6.61 24.07 0.28
N ARG A 221 7.89 24.32 0.49
CA ARG A 221 8.57 25.46 -0.09
C ARG A 221 9.05 25.12 -1.49
N LEU A 222 8.70 25.94 -2.47
CA LEU A 222 9.12 25.72 -3.87
C LEU A 222 10.64 25.82 -4.06
N GLU A 223 11.38 26.41 -3.11
CA GLU A 223 12.84 26.51 -3.12
C GLU A 223 13.54 25.23 -2.58
N ASP A 224 12.78 24.33 -1.94
CA ASP A 224 13.35 23.08 -1.41
C ASP A 224 13.84 22.20 -2.57
N PRO A 225 15.11 21.77 -2.56
CA PRO A 225 15.66 20.93 -3.62
C PRO A 225 14.89 19.62 -3.86
N ASN A 226 14.27 19.05 -2.83
CA ASN A 226 13.46 17.83 -2.97
C ASN A 226 12.13 18.14 -3.65
N VAL A 227 11.47 19.25 -3.28
CA VAL A 227 10.24 19.74 -3.93
C VAL A 227 10.51 20.07 -5.39
N ILE A 228 11.59 20.81 -5.69
CA ILE A 228 11.99 21.11 -7.07
C ILE A 228 12.18 19.83 -7.88
N ARG A 229 12.85 18.82 -7.31
CA ARG A 229 13.10 17.55 -7.97
C ARG A 229 11.79 16.79 -8.22
N LEU A 230 10.93 16.68 -7.21
CA LEU A 230 9.64 16.00 -7.30
C LEU A 230 8.75 16.64 -8.36
N HIS A 231 8.59 17.96 -8.33
CA HIS A 231 7.84 18.72 -9.34
C HIS A 231 8.42 18.52 -10.74
N GLY A 232 9.74 18.70 -10.91
CA GLY A 232 10.39 18.55 -12.21
C GLY A 232 10.22 17.15 -12.83
N VAL A 233 10.24 16.09 -12.02
CA VAL A 233 9.98 14.72 -12.51
C VAL A 233 8.51 14.60 -12.95
N LEU A 234 7.55 15.01 -12.13
CA LEU A 234 6.12 14.91 -12.47
C LEU A 234 5.76 15.78 -13.67
N GLU A 235 6.24 17.03 -13.72
CA GLU A 235 6.01 17.94 -14.83
C GLU A 235 6.59 17.41 -16.15
N SER A 236 7.74 16.72 -16.10
CA SER A 236 8.33 16.08 -17.27
C SER A 236 7.48 14.94 -17.84
N VAL A 237 6.75 14.23 -16.97
CA VAL A 237 5.76 13.20 -17.37
C VAL A 237 4.53 13.88 -17.96
N LEU A 238 3.95 14.85 -17.23
CA LEU A 238 2.69 15.51 -17.59
C LEU A 238 2.78 16.36 -18.85
N ALA A 239 3.97 16.94 -19.14
CA ALA A 239 4.21 17.64 -20.40
C ALA A 239 4.15 16.71 -21.63
N ARG A 240 4.32 15.39 -21.44
CA ARG A 240 4.28 14.38 -22.51
C ARG A 240 2.97 13.63 -22.52
N ASP A 241 2.37 13.40 -21.35
CA ASP A 241 1.09 12.72 -21.20
C ASP A 241 0.34 13.26 -19.96
N ILE A 242 -0.54 14.24 -20.20
CA ILE A 242 -1.41 14.81 -19.15
C ILE A 242 -2.46 13.80 -18.65
N THR A 243 -2.63 12.68 -19.34
CA THR A 243 -3.61 11.64 -19.00
C THR A 243 -2.99 10.47 -18.22
N HIS A 244 -1.75 10.62 -17.73
CA HIS A 244 -1.11 9.61 -16.87
C HIS A 244 -1.70 9.66 -15.44
N PRO A 245 -2.54 8.70 -15.02
CA PRO A 245 -3.33 8.80 -13.78
C PRO A 245 -2.44 8.87 -12.53
N GLY A 246 -1.37 8.08 -12.46
CA GLY A 246 -0.43 8.10 -11.35
C GLY A 246 0.31 9.42 -11.22
N ALA A 247 0.83 9.96 -12.32
CA ALA A 247 1.53 11.25 -12.31
C ALA A 247 0.58 12.40 -11.92
N CYS A 248 -0.64 12.41 -12.46
CA CYS A 248 -1.64 13.42 -12.10
C CYS A 248 -2.03 13.34 -10.62
N HIS A 249 -2.26 12.13 -10.09
CA HIS A 249 -2.59 11.96 -8.68
C HIS A 249 -1.48 12.48 -7.77
N LEU A 250 -0.22 12.08 -8.05
CA LEU A 250 0.92 12.55 -7.28
C LEU A 250 1.12 14.07 -7.45
N TYR A 251 0.86 14.65 -8.62
CA TYR A 251 1.06 16.08 -8.84
C TYR A 251 0.03 16.94 -8.10
N VAL A 252 -1.23 16.51 -7.99
CA VAL A 252 -2.21 17.15 -7.11
C VAL A 252 -1.67 17.20 -5.67
N HIS A 253 -1.18 16.07 -5.14
CA HIS A 253 -0.60 16.04 -3.82
C HIS A 253 0.72 16.83 -3.68
N ALA A 254 1.50 16.95 -4.75
CA ALA A 254 2.75 17.73 -4.72
C ALA A 254 2.47 19.23 -4.61
N THR A 255 1.39 19.70 -5.21
CA THR A 255 1.04 21.13 -5.30
C THR A 255 0.08 21.61 -4.22
N GLU A 256 -0.77 20.74 -3.64
CA GLU A 256 -1.82 21.13 -2.67
C GLU A 256 -1.31 21.89 -1.44
N SER A 257 -0.06 21.68 -1.05
CA SER A 257 0.55 22.35 0.10
C SER A 257 1.61 23.38 -0.32
N THR A 258 1.50 23.94 -1.52
CA THR A 258 2.37 24.98 -2.05
C THR A 258 1.58 26.27 -2.34
N PRO A 259 2.27 27.41 -2.63
CA PRO A 259 1.57 28.63 -3.00
C PRO A 259 0.96 28.61 -4.43
N THR A 260 1.13 27.53 -5.19
CA THR A 260 0.73 27.42 -6.60
C THR A 260 -0.09 26.15 -6.88
N PRO A 261 -1.20 25.89 -6.13
CA PRO A 261 -2.03 24.70 -6.33
C PRO A 261 -2.69 24.66 -7.73
N GLU A 262 -2.86 25.79 -8.39
CA GLU A 262 -3.42 25.94 -9.74
C GLU A 262 -2.61 25.20 -10.81
N LEU A 263 -1.34 24.93 -10.58
CA LEU A 263 -0.50 24.14 -11.50
C LEU A 263 -1.05 22.74 -11.75
N ALA A 264 -1.77 22.15 -10.76
CA ALA A 264 -2.41 20.85 -10.92
C ALA A 264 -3.83 20.91 -11.50
N ALA A 265 -4.36 22.08 -11.87
CA ALA A 265 -5.72 22.17 -12.41
C ALA A 265 -6.00 21.28 -13.63
N PRO A 266 -5.09 21.10 -14.62
CA PRO A 266 -5.29 20.14 -15.70
C PRO A 266 -5.37 18.68 -15.21
N CYS A 267 -4.54 18.29 -14.23
CA CYS A 267 -4.60 16.98 -13.60
C CYS A 267 -5.91 16.78 -12.81
N ALA A 268 -6.32 17.77 -12.05
CA ALA A 268 -7.58 17.72 -11.32
C ALA A 268 -8.76 17.51 -12.28
N GLN A 269 -8.78 18.20 -13.41
CA GLN A 269 -9.82 18.02 -14.42
C GLN A 269 -9.84 16.59 -14.99
N PHE A 270 -8.67 16.02 -15.31
CA PHE A 270 -8.53 14.66 -15.84
C PHE A 270 -8.95 13.60 -14.81
N LEU A 271 -8.46 13.72 -13.54
CA LEU A 271 -8.70 12.70 -12.51
C LEU A 271 -10.18 12.49 -12.18
N GLY A 272 -11.03 13.50 -12.36
CA GLY A 272 -12.47 13.37 -12.14
C GLY A 272 -13.13 12.21 -12.90
N THR A 273 -12.51 11.73 -13.99
CA THR A 273 -13.01 10.63 -14.83
C THR A 273 -11.97 9.56 -15.13
N ALA A 274 -10.75 9.68 -14.62
CA ALA A 274 -9.62 8.82 -14.98
C ALA A 274 -9.83 7.35 -14.60
N ILE A 275 -10.37 7.08 -13.41
CA ILE A 275 -10.70 5.74 -12.91
C ILE A 275 -12.10 5.81 -12.26
N PRO A 276 -13.17 5.67 -13.05
CA PRO A 276 -14.54 6.00 -12.61
C PRO A 276 -15.02 5.23 -11.37
N GLY A 277 -14.52 4.01 -11.16
CA GLY A 277 -14.91 3.19 -10.02
C GLY A 277 -14.06 3.37 -8.77
N ALA A 278 -13.02 4.19 -8.81
CA ALA A 278 -12.14 4.45 -7.66
C ALA A 278 -12.54 5.79 -7.00
N SER A 279 -13.26 5.73 -5.88
CA SER A 279 -13.82 6.93 -5.24
C SER A 279 -12.77 7.96 -4.87
N HIS A 280 -11.58 7.54 -4.44
CA HIS A 280 -10.49 8.46 -4.12
C HIS A 280 -9.99 9.25 -5.34
N ILE A 281 -9.91 8.63 -6.52
CA ILE A 281 -9.53 9.35 -7.75
C ILE A 281 -10.59 10.37 -8.15
N ASN A 282 -11.86 10.04 -7.98
CA ASN A 282 -12.95 10.99 -8.24
C ASN A 282 -12.94 12.19 -7.27
N HIS A 283 -12.47 11.98 -6.04
CA HIS A 283 -12.32 13.00 -5.01
C HIS A 283 -11.09 13.92 -5.23
N MET A 284 -9.99 13.39 -5.84
CA MET A 284 -8.73 14.11 -5.97
C MET A 284 -8.80 15.52 -6.57
N PRO A 285 -9.67 15.81 -7.55
CA PRO A 285 -9.84 17.18 -8.03
C PRO A 285 -10.16 18.20 -6.91
N SER A 286 -10.85 17.77 -5.86
CA SER A 286 -11.27 18.67 -4.79
C SER A 286 -10.11 19.24 -3.98
N HIS A 287 -8.97 18.58 -3.91
CA HIS A 287 -7.76 19.13 -3.29
C HIS A 287 -7.33 20.43 -3.99
N THR A 288 -7.19 20.39 -5.31
CA THR A 288 -6.84 21.58 -6.10
C THR A 288 -7.94 22.64 -6.04
N TRP A 289 -9.21 22.24 -6.22
CA TRP A 289 -10.34 23.18 -6.25
C TRP A 289 -10.56 23.89 -4.91
N ASN A 290 -10.36 23.22 -3.77
CA ASN A 290 -10.44 23.84 -2.45
C ASN A 290 -9.36 24.90 -2.25
N GLU A 291 -8.11 24.62 -2.64
CA GLU A 291 -7.01 25.58 -2.52
C GLU A 291 -7.18 26.80 -3.45
N MET A 292 -7.86 26.62 -4.58
CA MET A 292 -8.21 27.69 -5.50
C MET A 292 -9.51 28.45 -5.12
N GLY A 293 -10.22 28.01 -4.08
CA GLY A 293 -11.52 28.61 -3.71
C GLY A 293 -12.67 28.27 -4.67
N LEU A 294 -12.50 27.27 -5.53
CA LEU A 294 -13.51 26.80 -6.49
C LEU A 294 -14.44 25.77 -5.82
N TRP A 295 -15.21 26.26 -4.84
CA TRP A 295 -16.02 25.43 -3.94
C TRP A 295 -17.07 24.58 -4.64
N GLU A 296 -17.69 25.07 -5.71
CA GLU A 296 -18.69 24.31 -6.47
C GLU A 296 -18.06 23.11 -7.17
N GLU A 297 -16.86 23.27 -7.74
CA GLU A 297 -16.11 22.21 -8.38
C GLU A 297 -15.67 21.15 -7.35
N ALA A 298 -15.23 21.61 -6.18
CA ALA A 298 -14.85 20.72 -5.08
C ALA A 298 -16.06 19.92 -4.55
N VAL A 299 -17.24 20.56 -4.41
CA VAL A 299 -18.49 19.88 -4.04
C VAL A 299 -18.88 18.85 -5.10
N ARG A 300 -18.77 19.18 -6.38
CA ARG A 300 -19.06 18.25 -7.48
C ARG A 300 -18.17 17.01 -7.44
N ALA A 301 -16.85 17.20 -7.33
CA ALA A 301 -15.88 16.11 -7.25
C ALA A 301 -16.17 15.16 -6.07
N ASN A 302 -16.36 15.72 -4.88
CA ASN A 302 -16.64 14.92 -3.68
C ASN A 302 -18.04 14.27 -3.70
N THR A 303 -19.02 14.87 -4.37
CA THR A 303 -20.34 14.23 -4.59
C THR A 303 -20.21 13.01 -5.48
N ILE A 304 -19.40 13.08 -6.56
CA ILE A 304 -19.11 11.94 -7.43
C ILE A 304 -18.40 10.86 -6.63
N ALA A 305 -17.39 11.23 -5.83
CA ALA A 305 -16.65 10.30 -4.98
C ALA A 305 -17.57 9.58 -3.98
N TRP A 306 -18.45 10.32 -3.29
CA TRP A 306 -19.42 9.71 -2.37
C TRP A 306 -20.38 8.77 -3.06
N HIS A 307 -20.85 9.11 -4.27
CA HIS A 307 -21.66 8.18 -5.07
C HIS A 307 -20.87 6.93 -5.50
N SER A 308 -19.57 7.06 -5.77
CA SER A 308 -18.70 5.92 -6.05
C SER A 308 -18.52 5.02 -4.82
N ASP A 309 -18.36 5.60 -3.62
CA ASP A 309 -18.34 4.86 -2.36
C ASP A 309 -19.64 4.07 -2.14
N GLN A 310 -20.81 4.69 -2.42
CA GLN A 310 -22.10 4.01 -2.32
C GLN A 310 -22.26 2.89 -3.35
N LYS A 311 -21.77 3.07 -4.59
CA LYS A 311 -21.76 2.02 -5.61
C LYS A 311 -20.88 0.85 -5.22
N ALA A 312 -19.74 1.11 -4.57
CA ALA A 312 -18.85 0.06 -4.07
C ALA A 312 -19.54 -0.84 -3.04
N ALA A 313 -20.42 -0.30 -2.20
CA ALA A 313 -21.20 -1.08 -1.23
C ALA A 313 -22.14 -2.12 -1.88
N ILE A 314 -22.46 -1.97 -3.17
CA ILE A 314 -23.23 -2.93 -3.96
C ILE A 314 -22.40 -3.63 -5.02
N GLY A 315 -21.06 -3.70 -4.83
CA GLY A 315 -20.12 -4.42 -5.70
C GLY A 315 -19.79 -3.71 -7.03
N ARG A 316 -20.03 -2.40 -7.13
CA ARG A 316 -19.75 -1.61 -8.34
C ARG A 316 -18.70 -0.53 -8.08
N GLY A 317 -17.45 -0.94 -7.94
CA GLY A 317 -16.33 -0.05 -7.70
C GLY A 317 -15.60 -0.35 -6.40
N VAL A 318 -14.71 0.56 -6.01
CA VAL A 318 -13.87 0.47 -4.82
C VAL A 318 -14.04 1.72 -3.98
N ALA A 319 -14.50 1.54 -2.74
CA ALA A 319 -14.61 2.61 -1.75
C ALA A 319 -13.23 2.85 -1.11
N ILE A 320 -12.69 4.05 -1.34
CA ILE A 320 -11.36 4.43 -0.85
C ILE A 320 -11.51 5.70 -0.03
N TYR A 321 -11.27 5.62 1.27
CA TYR A 321 -11.36 6.72 2.23
C TYR A 321 -12.75 7.42 2.27
N PRO A 322 -13.88 6.71 2.37
CA PRO A 322 -15.22 7.35 2.31
C PRO A 322 -15.45 8.41 3.39
N THR A 323 -14.87 8.25 4.58
CA THR A 323 -14.93 9.28 5.64
C THR A 323 -14.18 10.55 5.24
N HIS A 324 -13.06 10.44 4.53
CA HIS A 324 -12.30 11.57 4.02
C HIS A 324 -13.07 12.28 2.89
N ASN A 325 -13.61 11.52 1.93
CA ASN A 325 -14.42 12.06 0.83
C ASN A 325 -15.62 12.88 1.34
N LEU A 326 -16.35 12.33 2.33
CA LEU A 326 -17.44 13.05 2.99
C LEU A 326 -16.97 14.27 3.79
N THR A 327 -15.84 14.20 4.47
CA THR A 327 -15.27 15.35 5.19
C THR A 327 -14.93 16.49 4.22
N MET A 328 -14.35 16.18 3.07
CA MET A 328 -14.03 17.18 2.05
C MET A 328 -15.29 17.73 1.37
N LEU A 329 -16.32 16.90 1.16
CA LEU A 329 -17.62 17.34 0.68
C LEU A 329 -18.27 18.31 1.66
N TYR A 330 -18.31 17.94 2.94
CA TYR A 330 -18.82 18.82 4.00
C TYR A 330 -18.08 20.16 4.02
N TYR A 331 -16.74 20.11 4.00
CA TYR A 331 -15.90 21.30 4.06
C TYR A 331 -16.13 22.22 2.85
N ALA A 332 -16.04 21.71 1.64
CA ALA A 332 -16.24 22.49 0.42
C ALA A 332 -17.65 23.12 0.37
N ALA A 333 -18.68 22.34 0.71
CA ALA A 333 -20.05 22.81 0.77
C ALA A 333 -20.28 23.89 1.85
N ALA A 334 -19.61 23.72 3.01
CA ALA A 334 -19.68 24.71 4.10
C ALA A 334 -18.99 26.02 3.68
N MET A 335 -17.86 25.98 3.02
CA MET A 335 -17.11 27.16 2.55
C MET A 335 -17.85 27.86 1.40
N GLY A 336 -18.44 27.12 0.47
CA GLY A 336 -19.19 27.62 -0.65
C GLY A 336 -20.63 28.07 -0.31
N GLY A 337 -21.09 27.94 0.96
CA GLY A 337 -22.42 28.32 1.38
C GLY A 337 -23.55 27.35 0.95
N ALA A 338 -23.21 26.17 0.47
CA ALA A 338 -24.15 25.14 0.04
C ALA A 338 -24.73 24.36 1.23
N SER A 339 -25.66 25.00 1.98
CA SER A 339 -26.14 24.48 3.28
C SER A 339 -26.72 23.06 3.20
N ALA A 340 -27.55 22.77 2.19
CA ALA A 340 -28.15 21.44 2.05
C ALA A 340 -27.08 20.33 1.87
N SER A 341 -26.10 20.57 1.00
CA SER A 341 -25.01 19.62 0.76
C SER A 341 -24.11 19.45 2.00
N SER A 342 -23.76 20.54 2.69
CA SER A 342 -22.95 20.52 3.89
C SER A 342 -23.62 19.74 5.03
N ILE A 343 -24.89 20.03 5.31
CA ILE A 343 -25.69 19.38 6.36
C ILE A 343 -25.87 17.90 6.04
N GLN A 344 -26.18 17.55 4.78
CA GLN A 344 -26.35 16.15 4.38
C GLN A 344 -25.03 15.37 4.47
N ALA A 345 -23.92 15.91 3.95
CA ALA A 345 -22.61 15.26 3.98
C ALA A 345 -22.13 15.04 5.42
N SER A 346 -22.28 16.03 6.30
CA SER A 346 -21.91 15.90 7.71
C SER A 346 -22.80 14.91 8.48
N LYS A 347 -24.07 14.80 8.11
CA LYS A 347 -25.01 13.80 8.66
C LYS A 347 -24.64 12.38 8.22
N ASP A 348 -24.28 12.20 6.95
CA ASP A 348 -23.84 10.89 6.44
C ASP A 348 -22.48 10.50 7.02
N LEU A 349 -21.57 11.47 7.20
CA LEU A 349 -20.30 11.27 7.91
C LEU A 349 -20.53 10.81 9.36
N ALA A 350 -21.45 11.45 10.09
CA ALA A 350 -21.80 11.05 11.45
C ALA A 350 -22.36 9.63 11.52
N LYS A 351 -23.16 9.20 10.55
CA LYS A 351 -23.65 7.81 10.46
C LYS A 351 -22.51 6.82 10.17
N LEU A 352 -21.54 7.21 9.33
CA LEU A 352 -20.46 6.34 8.90
C LEU A 352 -19.43 6.07 10.00
N ASN A 353 -19.11 7.09 10.82
CA ASN A 353 -18.04 7.03 11.82
C ASN A 353 -18.49 7.24 13.28
N GLY A 354 -19.79 7.42 13.53
CA GLY A 354 -20.35 7.65 14.86
C GLY A 354 -20.04 9.03 15.47
N ASN A 355 -19.50 9.98 14.67
CA ASN A 355 -19.04 11.29 15.17
C ASN A 355 -19.95 12.43 14.67
N SER A 356 -20.76 12.97 15.58
CA SER A 356 -21.72 14.06 15.30
C SER A 356 -21.11 15.47 15.32
N ALA A 357 -19.83 15.64 15.67
CA ALA A 357 -19.20 16.96 15.82
C ALA A 357 -19.29 17.82 14.56
N MET A 358 -18.92 17.25 13.40
CA MET A 358 -18.98 17.98 12.12
C MET A 358 -20.43 18.29 11.72
N HIS A 359 -21.39 17.43 12.09
CA HIS A 359 -22.80 17.68 11.84
C HIS A 359 -23.32 18.85 12.70
N ALA A 360 -22.99 18.86 14.00
CA ALA A 360 -23.31 19.97 14.89
C ALA A 360 -22.72 21.30 14.38
N MET A 361 -21.45 21.31 13.99
CA MET A 361 -20.78 22.49 13.42
C MET A 361 -21.43 22.97 12.10
N SER A 362 -21.86 22.03 11.24
CA SER A 362 -22.61 22.38 10.02
C SER A 362 -23.92 23.05 10.33
N LEU A 363 -24.68 22.54 11.29
CA LEU A 363 -25.94 23.11 11.72
C LEU A 363 -25.76 24.54 12.30
N VAL A 364 -24.74 24.73 13.16
CA VAL A 364 -24.42 26.09 13.70
C VAL A 364 -24.09 27.05 12.56
N ARG A 365 -23.23 26.64 11.61
CA ARG A 365 -22.82 27.49 10.49
C ARG A 365 -24.03 28.05 9.70
N PHE A 366 -25.09 27.26 9.58
CA PHE A 366 -26.28 27.62 8.82
C PHE A 366 -27.46 28.03 9.68
N GLY A 367 -27.24 28.36 10.97
CA GLY A 367 -28.28 28.92 11.86
C GLY A 367 -29.38 27.93 12.24
N ARG A 368 -29.11 26.61 12.17
CA ARG A 368 -30.07 25.54 12.49
C ARG A 368 -29.99 25.15 13.97
N TYR A 369 -30.11 26.17 14.86
CA TYR A 369 -29.84 26.01 16.31
C TYR A 369 -30.80 25.04 16.99
N ASP A 370 -32.08 25.02 16.64
CA ASP A 370 -33.05 24.06 17.20
C ASP A 370 -32.65 22.61 16.91
N GLU A 371 -32.05 22.35 15.72
CA GLU A 371 -31.58 21.03 15.34
C GLU A 371 -30.27 20.68 16.06
N VAL A 372 -29.41 21.66 16.33
CA VAL A 372 -28.20 21.43 17.17
C VAL A 372 -28.62 20.99 18.57
N LEU A 373 -29.58 21.70 19.18
CA LEU A 373 -30.07 21.39 20.53
C LEU A 373 -30.84 20.07 20.60
N ALA A 374 -31.37 19.60 19.47
CA ALA A 374 -32.02 18.27 19.38
C ALA A 374 -31.06 17.11 19.17
N LEU A 375 -29.77 17.38 18.97
CA LEU A 375 -28.76 16.30 18.86
C LEU A 375 -28.54 15.63 20.23
N ASP A 376 -28.69 14.32 20.30
CA ASP A 376 -28.54 13.52 21.49
C ASP A 376 -27.30 12.58 21.49
N ASN A 377 -26.51 12.64 20.41
CA ASN A 377 -25.36 11.78 20.17
C ASN A 377 -24.05 12.57 20.37
N GLU A 378 -23.61 12.69 21.64
CA GLU A 378 -22.34 13.30 21.99
C GLU A 378 -21.17 12.40 21.49
N PRO A 379 -20.20 12.93 20.70
CA PRO A 379 -19.12 12.14 20.16
C PRO A 379 -18.03 11.86 21.19
N ASN A 380 -17.30 10.77 20.98
CA ASN A 380 -16.10 10.45 21.75
C ASN A 380 -14.88 11.28 21.33
N GLY A 381 -13.91 11.40 22.23
CA GLY A 381 -12.64 12.10 22.03
C GLY A 381 -12.72 13.61 22.30
N ASP A 382 -11.69 14.15 22.96
CA ASP A 382 -11.71 15.50 23.53
C ASP A 382 -11.97 16.60 22.49
N VAL A 383 -11.36 16.51 21.31
CA VAL A 383 -11.54 17.51 20.22
C VAL A 383 -12.97 17.49 19.69
N ASN A 384 -13.47 16.31 19.34
CA ASN A 384 -14.82 16.16 18.78
C ASN A 384 -15.90 16.56 19.81
N ARG A 385 -15.71 16.13 21.05
CA ARG A 385 -16.57 16.50 22.16
C ARG A 385 -16.57 18.00 22.40
N SER A 386 -15.41 18.65 22.37
CA SER A 386 -15.30 20.11 22.52
C SER A 386 -16.04 20.87 21.41
N MET A 387 -15.91 20.43 20.16
CA MET A 387 -16.64 20.99 19.03
C MET A 387 -18.16 20.83 19.17
N TYR A 388 -18.59 19.65 19.62
CA TYR A 388 -20.01 19.37 19.87
C TYR A 388 -20.57 20.25 20.99
N LEU A 389 -19.90 20.30 22.14
CA LEU A 389 -20.33 21.13 23.30
C LEU A 389 -20.29 22.63 22.97
N PHE A 390 -19.30 23.09 22.19
CA PHE A 390 -19.30 24.45 21.66
C PHE A 390 -20.55 24.71 20.84
N SER A 391 -20.94 23.80 19.97
CA SER A 391 -22.13 23.91 19.13
C SER A 391 -23.41 23.96 19.97
N GLN A 392 -23.49 23.22 21.06
CA GLN A 392 -24.65 23.20 21.97
C GLN A 392 -24.75 24.50 22.81
N GLY A 393 -23.65 25.18 23.07
CA GLY A 393 -23.61 26.44 23.84
C GLY A 393 -23.72 27.71 23.00
N TYR A 394 -23.67 27.57 21.68
CA TYR A 394 -23.76 28.71 20.76
C TYR A 394 -25.22 29.14 20.54
#